data_44ca152f6219fd8687f3a7536b3c5a1b
#
_entry.id   44ca152f6219fd8687f3a7536b3c5a1b
#
_cell.length_a   1.000
_cell.length_b   1.000
_cell.length_c   1.000
_cell.angle_alpha   90.00
_cell.angle_beta   90.00
_cell.angle_gamma   90.00
#
_symmetry.space_group_name_H-M   'P 1'
#
loop_
_entity.id
_entity.type
_entity.pdbx_description
1 polymer ?
#
loop_
_entity_poly.entity_id
_entity_poly.type
_entity_poly.pdbx_seq_one_letter_code
_entity_poly.pdbx_strand_id
1 'polypeptide(L)'
;ITAAVIAEKTGIRERAVREIISAMVNEGRCPLPVIGAAGAGYYISRDPAEVNEYADNLYHLGGEVFRRRDGILATARRCGVLPPEEDKQMEMAL
;
A
#
# COMPACT_ATOMS: atom_id res chain seq x y z
N ILE A 1 5.81 11.87 -4.76
CA ILE A 1 6.13 11.85 -6.20
C ILE A 1 4.89 11.47 -7.01
N THR A 2 4.67 12.14 -8.12
CA THR A 2 3.52 11.86 -8.98
C THR A 2 3.87 10.82 -10.05
N ALA A 3 2.83 10.17 -10.60
CA ALA A 3 3.00 9.25 -11.72
C ALA A 3 3.62 9.96 -12.94
N ALA A 4 3.26 11.24 -13.16
CA ALA A 4 3.81 12.04 -14.24
C ALA A 4 5.33 12.23 -14.10
N VAL A 5 5.82 12.49 -12.90
CA VAL A 5 7.26 12.63 -12.62
C VAL A 5 7.99 11.31 -12.83
N ILE A 6 7.40 10.20 -12.39
CA ILE A 6 7.98 8.87 -12.60
C ILE A 6 8.04 8.56 -14.09
N ALA A 7 6.97 8.85 -14.83
CA ALA A 7 6.92 8.64 -16.28
C ALA A 7 8.01 9.42 -16.99
N GLU A 8 8.22 10.68 -16.62
CA GLU A 8 9.27 11.51 -17.19
C GLU A 8 10.67 10.94 -16.95
N LYS A 9 10.92 10.45 -15.73
CA LYS A 9 12.23 9.92 -15.36
C LYS A 9 12.53 8.54 -15.93
N THR A 10 11.51 7.72 -16.17
CA THR A 10 11.67 6.32 -16.60
C THR A 10 11.42 6.10 -18.08
N GLY A 11 10.77 7.04 -18.76
CA GLY A 11 10.32 6.85 -20.14
C GLY A 11 9.09 5.95 -20.28
N ILE A 12 8.50 5.54 -19.15
CA ILE A 12 7.27 4.73 -19.13
C ILE A 12 6.07 5.66 -19.17
N ARG A 13 5.02 5.30 -19.91
CA ARG A 13 3.79 6.10 -19.97
C ARG A 13 3.17 6.27 -18.58
N GLU A 14 2.65 7.44 -18.30
CA GLU A 14 2.03 7.75 -17.00
C GLU A 14 0.96 6.73 -16.61
N ARG A 15 0.09 6.33 -17.54
CA ARG A 15 -0.93 5.31 -17.29
C ARG A 15 -0.31 3.98 -16.88
N ALA A 16 0.75 3.56 -17.58
CA ALA A 16 1.45 2.32 -17.24
C ALA A 16 2.12 2.41 -15.87
N VAL A 17 2.68 3.57 -15.52
CA VAL A 17 3.24 3.80 -14.17
C VAL A 17 2.17 3.58 -13.11
N ARG A 18 0.97 4.15 -13.28
CA ARG A 18 -0.13 3.97 -12.32
C ARG A 18 -0.55 2.51 -12.20
N GLU A 19 -0.64 1.80 -13.31
CA GLU A 19 -1.00 0.38 -13.33
C GLU A 19 0.04 -0.47 -12.61
N ILE A 20 1.32 -0.22 -12.84
CA ILE A 20 2.41 -0.94 -12.19
C ILE A 20 2.40 -0.70 -10.69
N ILE A 21 2.28 0.55 -10.26
CA ILE A 21 2.23 0.89 -8.83
C ILE A 21 1.02 0.24 -8.17
N SER A 22 -0.15 0.32 -8.80
CA SER A 22 -1.37 -0.31 -8.26
C SER A 22 -1.21 -1.80 -8.10
N ALA A 23 -0.62 -2.49 -9.09
CA ALA A 23 -0.38 -3.92 -9.01
C ALA A 23 0.58 -4.27 -7.88
N MET A 24 1.69 -3.54 -7.75
CA MET A 24 2.66 -3.76 -6.68
C MET A 24 2.06 -3.54 -5.30
N VAL A 25 1.30 -2.46 -5.13
CA VAL A 25 0.64 -2.14 -3.85
C VAL A 25 -0.40 -3.19 -3.51
N ASN A 26 -1.28 -3.53 -4.45
CA ASN A 26 -2.36 -4.49 -4.22
C ASN A 26 -1.84 -5.90 -3.91
N GLU A 27 -0.72 -6.28 -4.49
CA GLU A 27 -0.09 -7.58 -4.27
C GLU A 27 0.86 -7.60 -3.07
N GLY A 28 1.04 -6.47 -2.40
CA GLY A 28 1.93 -6.37 -1.25
C GLY A 28 3.41 -6.55 -1.60
N ARG A 29 3.81 -6.25 -2.83
CA ARG A 29 5.19 -6.45 -3.32
C ARG A 29 6.11 -5.27 -3.10
N CYS A 30 5.58 -4.13 -2.66
CA CYS A 30 6.43 -2.97 -2.37
C CYS A 30 7.34 -3.27 -1.18
N PRO A 31 8.60 -2.81 -1.21
CA PRO A 31 9.50 -3.00 -0.07
C PRO A 31 9.09 -2.21 1.18
N LEU A 32 8.37 -1.10 1.00
CA LEU A 32 7.85 -0.25 2.07
C LEU A 32 6.40 0.14 1.75
N PRO A 33 5.58 0.52 2.75
CA PRO A 33 4.22 0.96 2.48
C PRO A 33 4.19 2.22 1.62
N VAL A 34 3.44 2.17 0.52
CA VAL A 34 3.26 3.29 -0.41
C VAL A 34 1.84 3.82 -0.27
N ILE A 35 1.72 5.10 0.03
CA ILE A 35 0.44 5.77 0.19
C ILE A 35 0.18 6.64 -1.04
N GLY A 36 -1.02 6.51 -1.62
CA GLY A 36 -1.47 7.37 -2.70
C GLY A 36 -2.32 8.51 -2.14
N ALA A 37 -1.96 9.73 -2.47
CA ALA A 37 -2.68 10.93 -2.03
C ALA A 37 -3.15 11.72 -3.23
N ALA A 38 -4.43 12.10 -3.26
CA ALA A 38 -4.99 12.91 -4.34
C ALA A 38 -4.23 14.23 -4.44
N GLY A 39 -3.72 14.54 -5.65
CA GLY A 39 -2.98 15.76 -5.91
C GLY A 39 -1.52 15.76 -5.46
N ALA A 40 -1.13 14.87 -4.55
CA ALA A 40 0.25 14.76 -4.05
C ALA A 40 1.03 13.59 -4.65
N GLY A 41 0.32 12.64 -5.29
CA GLY A 41 0.92 11.44 -5.88
C GLY A 41 1.17 10.36 -4.83
N TYR A 42 2.35 9.78 -4.85
CA TYR A 42 2.71 8.65 -4.00
C TYR A 42 3.81 9.05 -3.01
N TYR A 43 3.75 8.49 -1.81
CA TYR A 43 4.83 8.64 -0.85
C TYR A 43 4.95 7.40 0.03
N ILE A 44 6.10 7.25 0.65
CA ILE A 44 6.40 6.11 1.53
C ILE A 44 6.15 6.53 2.97
N SER A 45 5.48 5.68 3.75
CA SER A 45 5.27 5.91 5.17
C SER A 45 5.79 4.75 6.00
N ARG A 46 6.45 5.09 7.11
CA ARG A 46 6.89 4.13 8.13
C ARG A 46 6.17 4.37 9.47
N ASP A 47 5.21 5.28 9.48
CA ASP A 47 4.42 5.56 10.67
C ASP A 47 3.26 4.55 10.77
N PRO A 48 3.25 3.67 11.79
CA PRO A 48 2.16 2.70 11.95
C PRO A 48 0.78 3.33 12.03
N ALA A 49 0.65 4.48 12.67
CA ALA A 49 -0.62 5.18 12.80
C ALA A 49 -1.11 5.67 11.44
N GLU A 50 -0.24 6.26 10.62
CA GLU A 50 -0.59 6.73 9.29
C GLU A 50 -0.96 5.57 8.36
N VAL A 51 -0.20 4.47 8.40
CA VAL A 51 -0.49 3.28 7.60
C VAL A 51 -1.84 2.69 7.97
N ASN A 52 -2.14 2.57 9.26
CA ASN A 52 -3.42 2.06 9.72
C ASN A 52 -4.59 2.98 9.33
N GLU A 53 -4.42 4.27 9.46
CA GLU A 53 -5.44 5.24 9.06
C GLU A 53 -5.74 5.14 7.56
N TYR A 54 -4.70 5.05 6.74
CA TYR A 54 -4.86 4.88 5.30
C TYR A 54 -5.59 3.58 4.96
N ALA A 55 -5.20 2.47 5.60
CA ALA A 55 -5.84 1.18 5.40
C ALA A 55 -7.32 1.21 5.81
N ASP A 56 -7.65 1.86 6.92
CA ASP A 56 -9.03 1.99 7.38
C ASP A 56 -9.87 2.84 6.43
N ASN A 57 -9.30 3.93 5.90
CA ASN A 57 -9.98 4.75 4.92
C ASN A 57 -10.27 3.96 3.64
N LEU A 58 -9.34 3.14 3.19
CA LEU A 58 -9.55 2.26 2.04
C LEU A 58 -10.66 1.25 2.30
N TYR A 59 -10.75 0.71 3.50
CA TYR A 59 -11.80 -0.21 3.88
C TYR A 59 -13.20 0.40 3.71
N HIS A 60 -13.35 1.68 4.06
CA HIS A 60 -14.62 2.38 3.96
C HIS A 60 -15.00 2.81 2.54
N LEU A 61 -14.06 2.79 1.59
CA LEU A 61 -14.33 3.19 0.21
C LEU A 61 -14.98 2.10 -0.66
N GLY A 62 -15.04 0.86 -0.17
CA GLY A 62 -15.71 -0.23 -0.87
C GLY A 62 -14.81 -1.37 -1.30
N GLY A 63 -15.42 -2.44 -1.83
CA GLY A 63 -14.77 -3.73 -2.03
C GLY A 63 -13.55 -3.75 -2.94
N GLU A 64 -13.50 -2.92 -3.99
CA GLU A 64 -12.37 -2.91 -4.92
C GLU A 64 -11.06 -2.43 -4.27
N VAL A 65 -11.16 -1.62 -3.25
CA VAL A 65 -9.98 -1.11 -2.54
C VAL A 65 -9.52 -2.02 -1.39
N PHE A 66 -10.26 -3.07 -1.07
CA PHE A 66 -9.85 -4.07 -0.08
C PHE A 66 -8.50 -4.70 -0.44
N ARG A 67 -8.28 -4.99 -1.71
CA ARG A 67 -7.01 -5.58 -2.16
C ARG A 67 -5.84 -4.64 -1.88
N ARG A 68 -6.04 -3.35 -2.05
CA ARG A 68 -5.02 -2.35 -1.74
C ARG A 68 -4.77 -2.28 -0.24
N ARG A 69 -5.82 -2.28 0.57
CA ARG A 69 -5.71 -2.32 2.02
C ARG A 69 -4.88 -3.52 2.48
N ASP A 70 -5.23 -4.71 1.99
CA ASP A 70 -4.53 -5.93 2.38
C ASP A 70 -3.06 -5.90 1.94
N GLY A 71 -2.79 -5.39 0.76
CA GLY A 71 -1.42 -5.24 0.26
C GLY A 71 -0.58 -4.27 1.10
N ILE A 72 -1.17 -3.14 1.51
CA ILE A 72 -0.50 -2.16 2.37
C ILE A 72 -0.18 -2.77 3.74
N LEU A 73 -1.12 -3.48 4.33
CA LEU A 73 -0.90 -4.11 5.64
C LEU A 73 0.15 -5.23 5.57
N ALA A 74 0.11 -6.04 4.52
CA ALA A 74 1.10 -7.09 4.30
C ALA A 74 2.51 -6.50 4.16
N THR A 75 2.65 -5.43 3.40
CA THR A 75 3.93 -4.72 3.25
C THR A 75 4.42 -4.17 4.59
N ALA A 76 3.53 -3.53 5.36
CA ALA A 76 3.88 -2.95 6.65
C ALA A 76 4.38 -4.00 7.64
N ARG A 77 3.77 -5.19 7.64
CA ARG A 77 4.20 -6.31 8.49
C ARG A 77 5.53 -6.87 8.04
N ARG A 78 5.71 -7.05 6.74
CA ARG A 78 6.95 -7.58 6.18
C ARG A 78 8.15 -6.69 6.47
N CYS A 79 7.99 -5.38 6.39
CA CYS A 79 9.09 -4.44 6.62
C CYS A 79 9.21 -3.97 8.08
N GLY A 80 8.37 -4.48 8.98
CA GLY A 80 8.46 -4.21 10.42
C GLY A 80 7.79 -2.93 10.90
N VAL A 81 7.02 -2.24 10.05
CA VAL A 81 6.24 -1.06 10.48
C VAL A 81 5.08 -1.48 11.39
N LEU A 82 4.46 -2.62 11.09
CA LEU A 82 3.43 -3.23 11.94
C LEU A 82 3.90 -4.58 12.46
N PRO A 83 3.38 -5.04 13.61
CA PRO A 83 3.69 -6.38 14.13
C PRO A 83 3.09 -7.46 13.24
N PRO A 84 3.68 -8.67 13.22
CA PRO A 84 3.12 -9.80 12.46
C PRO A 84 1.79 -10.28 13.04
N GLU A 85 0.98 -10.95 12.20
CA GLU A 85 -0.33 -11.51 12.60
C GLU A 85 -0.27 -12.87 13.29
N GLU A 86 0.90 -13.37 13.58
CA GLU A 86 1.08 -14.73 14.11
C GLU A 86 0.21 -15.06 15.31
N ASP A 87 0.07 -14.09 16.23
CA ASP A 87 -0.72 -14.27 17.44
C ASP A 87 -2.21 -14.48 17.13
N LYS A 88 -2.75 -13.82 16.13
CA LYS A 88 -4.14 -13.99 15.71
C LYS A 88 -4.39 -15.35 15.09
N GLN A 89 -3.43 -15.86 14.33
CA GLN A 89 -3.55 -17.19 13.72
C GLN A 89 -3.51 -18.28 14.77
N MET A 90 -2.69 -18.13 15.78
CA MET A 90 -2.63 -19.06 16.89
C MET A 90 -3.92 -19.09 17.70
N GLU A 91 -4.53 -17.93 17.95
CA GLU A 91 -5.81 -17.85 18.64
C GLU A 91 -6.94 -18.52 17.86
N MET A 92 -6.92 -18.40 16.54
CA MET A 92 -7.94 -19.02 15.68
C MET A 92 -7.76 -20.54 15.55
N ALA A 93 -6.57 -21.05 15.79
CA ALA A 93 -6.30 -22.49 15.75
C ALA A 93 -6.75 -23.21 17.01
N LEU A 94 -7.05 -22.51 18.05
CA LEU A 94 -7.53 -23.03 19.31
C LEU A 94 -9.06 -23.06 19.37
#